data_d661c048537307d483ddc28d86dff27d
#
_entry.id   d661c048537307d483ddc28d86dff27d
#
_cell.length_a   1.000
_cell.length_b   1.000
_cell.length_c   1.000
_cell.angle_alpha   90.00
_cell.angle_beta   90.00
_cell.angle_gamma   90.00
#
_symmetry.space_group_name_H-M   'P 1'
#
loop_
_entity.id
_entity.type
_entity.pdbx_description
1 polymer ?
#
loop_
_entity_poly.entity_id
_entity_poly.type
_entity_poly.pdbx_seq_one_letter_code
_entity_poly.pdbx_strand_id
1 'polypeptide(L)'
;MNFRNYLFACAVACLAAGCESSGEATIPAFPDGGLLREGTALTRGQLYLFEGMYRVDRGSEIFGDGLAVRTSKGTVSLLTDKDNGFAVLGAACLPDHRVVVEGYWQYPTELEAGLVRLWVDQQEVAEALCNGEAPTPDTSFTLTGAYGEGNDIPSHALALAWTKELKPWRGYFFDTAHHGACEGTDHCGASPNSLESIRLAERVGSNVAEVDVRITRDGVPVMFHDPGLSRSLVRGLFCNGNVADLSVAELLGSCEYRYGEKIPTLEQMLRMMVDETEFEGAYLDMKVGGAVLPSSRLVAKLNEELAARNSDDDPTNDRRFTAAIAITTDEVRDAWHAAKAQLQAEGITVPPCLFEYDPNLVISEGCVAWGPTWTAGSQPDNVQMVREHGAITIFWTINQSDFMKDFLQQAVPNGIITGRASTLFYLYQTMGTVPPRPGATE
;
A
#
# COMPACT_ATOMS: atom_id res chain seq x y z
N MET A 1 -66.89 -35.02 12.00
CA MET A 1 -66.74 -33.75 12.74
C MET A 1 -65.38 -33.19 12.47
N ASN A 2 -65.36 -32.02 11.97
CA ASN A 2 -64.32 -31.28 11.21
C ASN A 2 -62.94 -31.18 11.85
N PHE A 3 -61.95 -31.75 11.15
CA PHE A 3 -60.53 -31.42 11.22
C PHE A 3 -60.22 -30.46 10.04
N ARG A 4 -60.35 -29.19 10.24
CA ARG A 4 -59.86 -28.14 9.35
C ARG A 4 -59.80 -26.86 10.15
N ASN A 5 -58.58 -26.40 10.51
CA ASN A 5 -58.20 -25.02 10.85
C ASN A 5 -57.07 -25.00 11.90
N TYR A 6 -55.88 -25.57 11.57
CA TYR A 6 -54.62 -25.24 12.26
C TYR A 6 -53.43 -25.44 11.29
N LEU A 7 -53.48 -24.72 10.17
CA LEU A 7 -52.34 -24.76 9.21
C LEU A 7 -52.28 -23.44 8.43
N PHE A 8 -52.32 -22.30 9.13
CA PHE A 8 -52.12 -21.00 8.49
C PHE A 8 -51.57 -19.91 9.45
N ALA A 9 -50.76 -20.28 10.45
CA ALA A 9 -50.19 -19.31 11.38
C ALA A 9 -48.68 -19.49 11.65
N CYS A 10 -47.96 -20.34 10.85
CA CYS A 10 -46.50 -20.51 10.99
C CYS A 10 -45.68 -20.18 9.74
N ALA A 11 -46.27 -19.53 8.73
CA ALA A 11 -45.58 -19.27 7.46
C ALA A 11 -45.27 -17.78 7.18
N VAL A 12 -45.43 -16.89 8.18
CA VAL A 12 -45.14 -15.43 7.99
C VAL A 12 -44.09 -14.88 8.94
N ALA A 13 -43.52 -15.70 9.83
CA ALA A 13 -42.51 -15.25 10.81
C ALA A 13 -41.05 -15.60 10.43
N CYS A 14 -40.78 -16.11 9.21
CA CYS A 14 -39.41 -16.43 8.74
C CYS A 14 -38.94 -15.63 7.53
N LEU A 15 -39.53 -14.48 7.23
CA LEU A 15 -39.12 -13.60 6.12
C LEU A 15 -38.66 -12.22 6.58
N ALA A 16 -38.27 -12.08 7.83
CA ALA A 16 -37.65 -10.85 8.36
C ALA A 16 -36.36 -11.13 9.14
N ALA A 17 -35.73 -12.32 8.96
CA ALA A 17 -34.30 -12.43 9.17
C ALA A 17 -33.65 -11.91 7.90
N GLY A 18 -33.39 -10.60 7.88
CA GLY A 18 -32.61 -9.96 6.83
C GLY A 18 -31.34 -10.75 6.60
N CYS A 19 -30.95 -10.95 5.36
CA CYS A 19 -29.58 -11.17 5.00
C CYS A 19 -28.79 -10.11 5.76
N GLU A 20 -28.03 -10.49 6.77
CA GLU A 20 -26.92 -9.68 7.24
C GLU A 20 -26.07 -9.46 6.00
N SER A 21 -26.07 -8.24 5.50
CA SER A 21 -25.07 -7.76 4.57
C SER A 21 -23.74 -8.16 5.18
N SER A 22 -22.94 -8.95 4.50
CA SER A 22 -21.53 -9.14 4.81
C SER A 22 -20.98 -7.75 5.07
N GLY A 23 -20.62 -7.42 6.33
CA GLY A 23 -20.36 -6.06 6.77
C GLY A 23 -19.28 -5.45 5.90
N GLU A 24 -19.67 -4.49 5.06
CA GLU A 24 -18.72 -3.63 4.38
C GLU A 24 -18.04 -2.78 5.45
N ALA A 25 -16.71 -2.79 5.49
CA ALA A 25 -15.98 -1.94 6.40
C ALA A 25 -16.29 -0.48 6.07
N THR A 26 -16.99 0.18 6.97
CA THR A 26 -17.25 1.61 6.83
C THR A 26 -16.09 2.35 7.48
N ILE A 27 -15.33 3.11 6.71
CA ILE A 27 -14.26 3.96 7.24
C ILE A 27 -14.91 5.06 8.11
N PRO A 28 -14.56 5.13 9.42
CA PRO A 28 -15.11 6.15 10.30
C PRO A 28 -14.73 7.56 9.84
N ALA A 29 -15.64 8.51 10.03
CA ALA A 29 -15.39 9.90 9.69
C ALA A 29 -15.96 10.83 10.75
N PHE A 30 -15.24 11.91 11.07
CA PHE A 30 -15.76 12.94 11.95
C PHE A 30 -16.98 13.62 11.33
N PRO A 31 -18.03 13.89 12.13
CA PRO A 31 -19.14 14.74 11.68
C PRO A 31 -18.61 16.07 11.13
N ASP A 32 -19.18 16.53 10.03
CA ASP A 32 -18.81 17.79 9.36
C ASP A 32 -17.32 17.93 8.99
N GLY A 33 -16.57 16.79 8.94
CA GLY A 33 -15.14 16.74 8.58
C GLY A 33 -14.19 17.13 9.70
N GLY A 34 -14.66 17.20 10.94
CA GLY A 34 -13.83 17.45 12.13
C GLY A 34 -13.20 18.84 12.19
N LEU A 35 -12.17 18.97 13.03
CA LEU A 35 -11.44 20.23 13.23
C LEU A 35 -10.46 20.55 12.11
N LEU A 36 -10.05 19.59 11.30
CA LEU A 36 -9.17 19.83 10.14
C LEU A 36 -9.75 20.87 9.18
N ARG A 37 -11.08 20.96 9.06
CA ARG A 37 -11.75 21.93 8.19
C ARG A 37 -11.66 23.37 8.68
N GLU A 38 -11.41 23.57 9.97
CA GLU A 38 -11.29 24.87 10.60
C GLU A 38 -9.84 25.41 10.55
N GLY A 39 -8.89 24.53 10.24
CA GLY A 39 -7.46 24.82 10.27
C GLY A 39 -6.82 24.97 8.89
N THR A 40 -5.57 25.37 8.90
CA THR A 40 -4.68 25.35 7.73
C THR A 40 -3.87 24.06 7.76
N ALA A 41 -3.97 23.23 6.72
CA ALA A 41 -3.23 21.99 6.62
C ALA A 41 -1.71 22.23 6.71
N LEU A 42 -0.99 21.38 7.43
CA LEU A 42 0.46 21.45 7.51
C LEU A 42 1.08 21.03 6.16
N THR A 43 2.16 21.71 5.81
CA THR A 43 2.95 21.36 4.62
C THR A 43 3.69 20.05 4.81
N ARG A 44 4.12 19.43 3.69
CA ARG A 44 4.92 18.19 3.72
C ARG A 44 6.17 18.33 4.63
N GLY A 45 6.88 19.46 4.55
CA GLY A 45 8.08 19.68 5.37
C GLY A 45 7.77 19.72 6.87
N GLN A 46 6.62 20.28 7.25
CA GLN A 46 6.17 20.34 8.65
C GLN A 46 5.71 18.97 9.15
N LEU A 47 5.09 18.14 8.28
CA LEU A 47 4.65 16.79 8.64
C LEU A 47 5.82 15.88 9.04
N TYR A 48 7.04 16.09 8.53
CA TYR A 48 8.20 15.30 8.94
C TYR A 48 8.55 15.39 10.43
N LEU A 49 8.08 16.41 11.15
CA LEU A 49 8.19 16.46 12.61
C LEU A 49 7.58 15.23 13.29
N PHE A 50 6.51 14.69 12.71
CA PHE A 50 5.80 13.55 13.32
C PHE A 50 6.52 12.21 13.09
N GLU A 51 7.47 12.11 12.15
CA GLU A 51 8.16 10.85 11.88
C GLU A 51 9.02 10.40 13.05
N GLY A 52 8.91 9.14 13.43
CA GLY A 52 9.68 8.55 14.52
C GLY A 52 9.05 7.30 15.10
N MET A 53 9.76 6.75 16.08
CA MET A 53 9.23 5.69 16.94
C MET A 53 8.63 6.34 18.19
N TYR A 54 7.44 5.87 18.57
CA TYR A 54 6.72 6.37 19.74
C TYR A 54 6.44 5.26 20.73
N ARG A 55 6.51 5.59 22.01
CA ARG A 55 5.95 4.79 23.08
C ARG A 55 4.48 5.21 23.28
N VAL A 56 3.60 4.25 23.51
CA VAL A 56 2.19 4.48 23.83
C VAL A 56 2.04 4.49 25.35
N ASP A 57 1.85 5.67 25.94
CA ASP A 57 1.70 5.82 27.40
C ASP A 57 0.25 5.61 27.86
N ARG A 58 -0.72 5.81 26.97
CA ARG A 58 -2.15 5.51 27.14
C ARG A 58 -2.76 5.08 25.82
N GLY A 59 -3.67 4.11 25.81
CA GLY A 59 -4.32 3.57 24.62
C GLY A 59 -3.60 2.34 24.05
N SER A 60 -2.73 1.68 24.84
CA SER A 60 -1.99 0.49 24.38
C SER A 60 -2.89 -0.72 24.11
N GLU A 61 -4.10 -0.74 24.67
CA GLU A 61 -5.12 -1.76 24.40
C GLU A 61 -5.53 -1.80 22.92
N ILE A 62 -5.48 -0.65 22.22
CA ILE A 62 -5.75 -0.54 20.78
C ILE A 62 -4.45 -0.42 19.96
N PHE A 63 -3.50 0.40 20.39
CA PHE A 63 -2.35 0.74 19.56
C PHE A 63 -1.08 -0.06 19.88
N GLY A 64 -1.12 -1.00 20.84
CA GLY A 64 0.09 -1.69 21.34
C GLY A 64 0.98 -0.77 22.18
N ASP A 65 2.14 -1.27 22.60
CA ASP A 65 3.06 -0.51 23.47
C ASP A 65 3.93 0.50 22.71
N GLY A 66 3.99 0.38 21.39
CA GLY A 66 4.78 1.25 20.54
C GLY A 66 4.24 1.39 19.12
N LEU A 67 4.56 2.51 18.50
CA LEU A 67 4.17 2.86 17.14
C LEU A 67 5.36 3.32 16.32
N ALA A 68 5.35 2.98 15.03
CA ALA A 68 6.13 3.69 14.02
C ALA A 68 5.22 4.73 13.36
N VAL A 69 5.62 5.99 13.38
CA VAL A 69 4.87 7.07 12.74
C VAL A 69 5.63 7.52 11.49
N ARG A 70 4.97 7.47 10.35
CA ARG A 70 5.50 7.99 9.10
C ARG A 70 4.52 8.97 8.46
N THR A 71 5.03 9.73 7.52
CA THR A 71 4.23 10.69 6.77
C THR A 71 4.26 10.38 5.27
N SER A 72 3.17 10.67 4.61
CA SER A 72 3.03 10.67 3.16
C SER A 72 2.12 11.82 2.74
N LYS A 73 2.09 12.19 1.47
CA LYS A 73 1.32 13.30 0.88
C LYS A 73 0.13 13.81 1.74
N GLY A 74 0.42 14.63 2.78
CA GLY A 74 -0.62 15.27 3.60
C GLY A 74 -1.20 14.42 4.71
N THR A 75 -0.64 13.23 4.98
CA THR A 75 -1.10 12.33 6.06
C THR A 75 0.00 12.01 7.06
N VAL A 76 -0.42 11.75 8.30
CA VAL A 76 0.37 11.16 9.38
C VAL A 76 -0.21 9.78 9.64
N SER A 77 0.60 8.74 9.54
CA SER A 77 0.17 7.36 9.73
C SER A 77 0.80 6.75 10.97
N LEU A 78 -0.03 6.19 11.86
CA LEU A 78 0.40 5.43 13.02
C LEU A 78 0.39 3.95 12.63
N LEU A 79 1.52 3.26 12.76
CA LEU A 79 1.70 1.88 12.29
C LEU A 79 2.17 0.98 13.44
N THR A 80 1.55 -0.20 13.59
CA THR A 80 1.83 -1.14 14.67
C THR A 80 1.83 -2.60 14.16
N ASP A 81 2.45 -3.51 14.93
CA ASP A 81 2.34 -4.95 14.68
C ASP A 81 1.11 -5.59 15.34
N LYS A 82 0.36 -4.83 16.15
CA LYS A 82 -0.86 -5.32 16.77
C LYS A 82 -1.98 -5.43 15.72
N ASP A 83 -2.40 -6.65 15.39
CA ASP A 83 -3.49 -6.99 14.47
C ASP A 83 -3.44 -6.27 13.10
N ASN A 84 -2.22 -5.96 12.65
CA ASN A 84 -1.95 -5.12 11.48
C ASN A 84 -2.67 -3.75 11.54
N GLY A 85 -2.86 -3.24 12.76
CA GLY A 85 -3.56 -1.99 13.01
C GLY A 85 -2.83 -0.78 12.44
N PHE A 86 -3.61 0.20 12.05
CA PHE A 86 -3.08 1.48 11.59
C PHE A 86 -4.03 2.63 11.91
N ALA A 87 -3.50 3.86 11.90
CA ALA A 87 -4.35 5.05 11.82
C ALA A 87 -3.87 5.93 10.67
N VAL A 88 -4.80 6.58 9.97
CA VAL A 88 -4.53 7.56 8.91
C VAL A 88 -5.13 8.88 9.33
N LEU A 89 -4.26 9.87 9.55
CA LEU A 89 -4.60 11.14 10.16
C LEU A 89 -4.18 12.30 9.25
N GLY A 90 -4.95 13.37 9.26
CA GLY A 90 -4.52 14.68 8.77
C GLY A 90 -3.97 15.53 9.91
N ALA A 91 -3.22 16.59 9.60
CA ALA A 91 -2.73 17.55 10.57
C ALA A 91 -2.97 19.00 10.10
N ALA A 92 -3.46 19.84 10.99
CA ALA A 92 -3.74 21.23 10.69
C ALA A 92 -3.46 22.16 11.87
N CYS A 93 -3.04 23.40 11.55
CA CYS A 93 -2.96 24.49 12.50
C CYS A 93 -4.31 25.19 12.60
N LEU A 94 -4.86 25.29 13.81
CA LEU A 94 -6.11 25.98 14.10
C LEU A 94 -5.90 27.50 14.29
N PRO A 95 -6.97 28.32 14.21
CA PRO A 95 -6.89 29.76 14.42
C PRO A 95 -6.35 30.20 15.79
N ASP A 96 -6.40 29.30 16.80
CA ASP A 96 -5.86 29.53 18.14
C ASP A 96 -4.41 29.04 18.30
N HIS A 97 -3.71 28.76 17.21
CA HIS A 97 -2.35 28.25 17.14
C HIS A 97 -2.11 26.87 17.77
N ARG A 98 -3.16 26.10 18.03
CA ARG A 98 -3.01 24.67 18.36
C ARG A 98 -2.89 23.85 17.08
N VAL A 99 -2.13 22.74 17.14
CA VAL A 99 -2.03 21.78 16.06
C VAL A 99 -2.85 20.55 16.41
N VAL A 100 -3.87 20.28 15.58
CA VAL A 100 -4.70 19.06 15.66
C VAL A 100 -4.20 18.03 14.67
N VAL A 101 -4.20 16.75 15.09
CA VAL A 101 -3.92 15.59 14.27
C VAL A 101 -5.09 14.62 14.42
N GLU A 102 -5.93 14.49 13.39
CA GLU A 102 -7.15 13.68 13.52
C GLU A 102 -7.48 12.89 12.26
N GLY A 103 -8.18 11.78 12.44
CA GLY A 103 -8.62 10.88 11.40
C GLY A 103 -9.20 9.59 11.96
N TYR A 104 -8.89 8.46 11.36
CA TYR A 104 -9.43 7.17 11.77
C TYR A 104 -8.32 6.15 12.05
N TRP A 105 -8.65 5.15 12.86
CA TRP A 105 -7.86 3.93 13.06
C TRP A 105 -8.67 2.71 12.64
N GLN A 106 -8.00 1.61 12.31
CA GLN A 106 -8.63 0.38 11.87
C GLN A 106 -7.75 -0.85 12.12
N TYR A 107 -8.41 -1.98 12.45
CA TYR A 107 -7.85 -3.33 12.32
C TYR A 107 -8.41 -3.98 11.05
N PRO A 108 -7.60 -4.12 9.99
CA PRO A 108 -8.11 -4.66 8.73
C PRO A 108 -8.52 -6.12 8.79
N THR A 109 -7.95 -6.90 9.74
CA THR A 109 -8.32 -8.31 9.98
C THR A 109 -9.66 -8.49 10.68
N GLU A 110 -10.17 -7.43 11.28
CA GLU A 110 -11.40 -7.38 12.03
C GLU A 110 -12.25 -6.20 11.53
N LEU A 111 -13.48 -6.09 11.99
CA LEU A 111 -14.36 -4.95 11.64
C LEU A 111 -14.15 -3.74 12.57
N GLU A 112 -13.16 -3.83 13.45
CA GLU A 112 -12.90 -2.78 14.43
C GLU A 112 -12.22 -1.58 13.79
N ALA A 113 -12.85 -0.44 13.95
CA ALA A 113 -12.35 0.84 13.49
C ALA A 113 -12.91 1.97 14.36
N GLY A 114 -12.30 3.12 14.33
CA GLY A 114 -12.79 4.27 15.08
C GLY A 114 -12.06 5.57 14.75
N LEU A 115 -12.38 6.61 15.49
CA LEU A 115 -11.83 7.94 15.31
C LEU A 115 -10.67 8.20 16.27
N VAL A 116 -9.70 9.01 15.83
CA VAL A 116 -8.58 9.50 16.63
C VAL A 116 -8.51 11.01 16.52
N ARG A 117 -8.27 11.69 17.65
CA ARG A 117 -7.90 13.11 17.70
C ARG A 117 -6.78 13.31 18.71
N LEU A 118 -5.67 13.85 18.23
CA LEU A 118 -4.48 14.15 19.00
C LEU A 118 -4.12 15.64 18.87
N TRP A 119 -3.34 16.12 19.81
CA TRP A 119 -2.81 17.47 19.87
C TRP A 119 -1.30 17.42 20.08
N VAL A 120 -0.59 18.38 19.51
CA VAL A 120 0.80 18.63 19.87
C VAL A 120 0.78 19.31 21.24
N ASP A 121 1.42 18.69 22.25
CA ASP A 121 1.37 19.17 23.65
C ASP A 121 2.24 20.39 23.89
N GLN A 122 3.41 20.46 23.23
CA GLN A 122 4.35 21.56 23.39
C GLN A 122 3.84 22.77 22.62
N GLN A 123 3.40 23.79 23.35
CA GLN A 123 2.86 25.02 22.77
C GLN A 123 3.87 25.69 21.82
N GLU A 124 5.15 25.74 22.20
CA GLU A 124 6.21 26.34 21.37
C GLU A 124 6.35 25.63 20.02
N VAL A 125 6.23 24.30 20.00
CA VAL A 125 6.27 23.48 18.77
C VAL A 125 5.03 23.71 17.92
N ALA A 126 3.84 23.75 18.53
CA ALA A 126 2.59 24.05 17.83
C ALA A 126 2.61 25.45 17.20
N GLU A 127 3.08 26.47 17.93
CA GLU A 127 3.23 27.82 17.41
C GLU A 127 4.24 27.89 16.25
N ALA A 128 5.40 27.22 16.35
CA ALA A 128 6.39 27.16 15.28
C ALA A 128 5.79 26.53 14.01
N LEU A 129 5.08 25.40 14.14
CA LEU A 129 4.36 24.77 13.01
C LEU A 129 3.33 25.73 12.41
N CYS A 130 2.54 26.42 13.22
CA CYS A 130 1.56 27.39 12.73
C CYS A 130 2.19 28.60 12.02
N ASN A 131 3.42 28.94 12.35
CA ASN A 131 4.19 30.02 11.70
C ASN A 131 4.92 29.55 10.43
N GLY A 132 4.75 28.28 10.01
CA GLY A 132 5.38 27.74 8.81
C GLY A 132 6.77 27.14 9.03
N GLU A 133 7.22 27.01 10.29
CA GLU A 133 8.49 26.40 10.64
C GLU A 133 8.36 24.87 10.64
N ALA A 134 9.47 24.16 10.54
CA ALA A 134 9.56 22.70 10.62
C ALA A 134 10.58 22.31 11.70
N PRO A 135 10.20 22.40 13.00
CA PRO A 135 11.10 22.03 14.09
C PRO A 135 11.48 20.55 14.04
N THR A 136 12.62 20.21 14.65
CA THR A 136 13.06 18.81 14.78
C THR A 136 12.50 18.24 16.08
N PRO A 137 11.91 17.02 16.06
CA PRO A 137 11.40 16.38 17.27
C PRO A 137 12.55 15.98 18.19
N ASP A 138 12.30 15.97 19.48
CA ASP A 138 13.17 15.44 20.51
C ASP A 138 12.37 14.58 21.49
N THR A 139 13.02 14.05 22.51
CA THR A 139 12.39 13.18 23.51
C THR A 139 11.32 13.85 24.37
N SER A 140 11.14 15.17 24.26
CA SER A 140 10.05 15.90 24.90
C SER A 140 8.79 15.96 24.01
N PHE A 141 8.90 15.63 22.72
CA PHE A 141 7.76 15.70 21.79
C PHE A 141 6.70 14.65 22.11
N THR A 142 5.51 15.12 22.41
CA THR A 142 4.36 14.28 22.77
C THR A 142 3.10 14.69 22.01
N LEU A 143 2.26 13.70 21.75
CA LEU A 143 0.92 13.89 21.21
C LEU A 143 -0.07 13.30 22.19
N THR A 144 -1.02 14.12 22.67
CA THR A 144 -2.07 13.65 23.58
C THR A 144 -3.45 13.95 23.04
N GLY A 145 -4.40 13.12 23.43
CA GLY A 145 -5.79 13.25 23.00
C GLY A 145 -6.63 12.03 23.32
N ALA A 146 -7.42 11.62 22.35
CA ALA A 146 -8.34 10.51 22.54
C ALA A 146 -8.60 9.71 21.25
N TYR A 147 -9.03 8.45 21.42
CA TYR A 147 -9.63 7.61 20.38
C TYR A 147 -11.09 7.25 20.77
N GLY A 148 -11.86 6.79 19.81
CA GLY A 148 -13.22 6.28 19.95
C GLY A 148 -13.47 5.10 19.05
N GLU A 149 -14.60 4.41 19.21
CA GLU A 149 -15.05 3.30 18.38
C GLU A 149 -16.06 3.79 17.33
N GLY A 150 -16.02 3.21 16.13
CA GLY A 150 -16.89 3.61 15.04
C GLY A 150 -16.83 5.12 14.78
N ASN A 151 -18.01 5.76 14.69
CA ASN A 151 -18.14 7.21 14.51
C ASN A 151 -18.33 7.97 15.85
N ASP A 152 -18.11 7.31 16.99
CA ASP A 152 -18.23 7.96 18.28
C ASP A 152 -17.14 9.02 18.47
N ILE A 153 -17.50 10.12 19.13
CA ILE A 153 -16.54 11.17 19.46
C ILE A 153 -15.44 10.58 20.35
N PRO A 154 -14.15 10.73 19.99
CA PRO A 154 -13.05 10.21 20.79
C PRO A 154 -13.11 10.62 22.26
N SER A 155 -13.10 9.62 23.17
CA SER A 155 -13.22 9.81 24.62
C SER A 155 -12.25 8.96 25.45
N HIS A 156 -11.66 7.92 24.88
CA HIS A 156 -10.65 7.09 25.51
C HIS A 156 -9.27 7.73 25.34
N ALA A 157 -8.56 7.91 26.45
CA ALA A 157 -7.29 8.64 26.43
C ALA A 157 -6.23 7.94 25.56
N LEU A 158 -5.58 8.73 24.68
CA LEU A 158 -4.42 8.32 23.89
C LEU A 158 -3.27 9.29 24.15
N ALA A 159 -2.09 8.74 24.48
CA ALA A 159 -0.89 9.52 24.70
C ALA A 159 0.33 8.83 24.08
N LEU A 160 1.04 9.55 23.23
CA LEU A 160 2.17 9.10 22.45
C LEU A 160 3.39 9.96 22.78
N ALA A 161 4.52 9.32 23.14
CA ALA A 161 5.77 10.01 23.40
C ALA A 161 6.83 9.59 22.37
N TRP A 162 7.39 10.55 21.63
CA TRP A 162 8.46 10.31 20.66
C TRP A 162 9.71 9.77 21.38
N THR A 163 10.37 8.75 20.81
CA THR A 163 11.52 8.10 21.44
C THR A 163 12.79 8.17 20.62
N LYS A 164 12.69 8.04 19.31
CA LYS A 164 13.85 8.07 18.40
C LYS A 164 13.39 8.24 16.94
N GLU A 165 14.33 8.63 16.10
CA GLU A 165 14.15 8.67 14.65
C GLU A 165 13.86 7.28 14.06
N LEU A 166 13.22 7.27 12.89
CA LEU A 166 13.07 6.06 12.09
C LEU A 166 14.43 5.63 11.54
N LYS A 167 14.66 4.30 11.45
CA LYS A 167 15.75 3.77 10.65
C LYS A 167 15.58 4.19 9.18
N PRO A 168 16.68 4.38 8.44
CA PRO A 168 16.60 4.63 6.99
C PRO A 168 15.76 3.57 6.28
N TRP A 169 14.74 3.98 5.56
CA TRP A 169 13.86 3.08 4.81
C TRP A 169 13.68 3.52 3.34
N ARG A 170 13.55 4.82 3.08
CA ARG A 170 13.43 5.32 1.70
C ARG A 170 14.69 5.00 0.89
N GLY A 171 14.52 4.19 -0.18
CA GLY A 171 15.62 3.70 -1.01
C GLY A 171 16.50 2.62 -0.38
N TYR A 172 16.12 2.07 0.79
CA TYR A 172 16.83 1.00 1.46
C TYR A 172 15.97 -0.24 1.66
N PHE A 173 14.75 -0.04 2.13
CA PHE A 173 13.81 -1.12 2.41
C PHE A 173 12.47 -0.87 1.72
N PHE A 174 12.01 -1.86 0.98
CA PHE A 174 10.79 -1.81 0.17
C PHE A 174 9.69 -2.64 0.85
N ASP A 175 8.87 -1.96 1.64
CA ASP A 175 7.60 -2.48 2.09
C ASP A 175 6.66 -2.50 0.90
N THR A 176 6.48 -3.71 0.32
CA THR A 176 5.78 -3.85 -0.95
C THR A 176 4.36 -4.35 -0.71
N ALA A 177 3.38 -3.52 -1.06
CA ALA A 177 1.98 -3.89 -0.98
C ALA A 177 1.65 -5.03 -1.94
N HIS A 178 1.00 -6.09 -1.48
CA HIS A 178 0.48 -7.20 -2.29
C HIS A 178 -0.89 -6.81 -2.87
N HIS A 179 -0.92 -6.37 -4.11
CA HIS A 179 -2.07 -5.81 -4.85
C HIS A 179 -2.95 -4.81 -4.06
N GLY A 180 -2.40 -4.17 -3.04
CA GLY A 180 -3.06 -3.13 -2.25
C GLY A 180 -2.76 -3.18 -0.76
N ALA A 181 -3.53 -2.42 0.01
CA ALA A 181 -3.30 -2.20 1.44
C ALA A 181 -3.55 -3.43 2.31
N CYS A 182 -4.36 -4.38 1.82
CA CYS A 182 -4.90 -5.45 2.64
C CYS A 182 -5.10 -6.71 1.80
N GLU A 183 -5.06 -7.85 2.46
CA GLU A 183 -5.45 -9.12 1.84
C GLU A 183 -6.93 -9.10 1.41
N GLY A 184 -7.28 -9.91 0.39
CA GLY A 184 -8.64 -9.92 -0.17
C GLY A 184 -9.76 -10.31 0.79
N THR A 185 -9.42 -10.84 1.97
CA THR A 185 -10.36 -11.14 3.06
C THR A 185 -10.45 -10.05 4.12
N ASP A 186 -9.56 -9.06 4.08
CA ASP A 186 -9.51 -7.98 5.04
C ASP A 186 -10.57 -6.91 4.75
N HIS A 187 -10.89 -6.13 5.77
CA HIS A 187 -11.97 -5.13 5.73
C HIS A 187 -11.44 -3.71 5.54
N CYS A 188 -10.67 -3.49 4.46
CA CYS A 188 -10.08 -2.17 4.19
C CYS A 188 -10.97 -1.24 3.36
N GLY A 189 -12.16 -1.67 2.96
CA GLY A 189 -13.08 -0.85 2.17
C GLY A 189 -12.64 -0.56 0.74
N ALA A 190 -11.62 -1.26 0.22
CA ALA A 190 -11.11 -1.14 -1.13
C ALA A 190 -10.72 -2.50 -1.69
N SER A 191 -11.01 -2.73 -2.97
CA SER A 191 -10.71 -4.00 -3.64
C SER A 191 -9.24 -4.11 -4.04
N PRO A 192 -8.61 -5.31 -3.94
CA PRO A 192 -7.28 -5.54 -4.47
C PRO A 192 -7.14 -5.05 -5.93
N ASN A 193 -5.99 -4.52 -6.28
CA ASN A 193 -5.70 -3.94 -7.61
C ASN A 193 -6.55 -2.71 -7.99
N SER A 194 -7.35 -2.14 -7.08
CA SER A 194 -8.02 -0.85 -7.31
C SER A 194 -7.07 0.32 -7.05
N LEU A 195 -7.37 1.49 -7.62
CA LEU A 195 -6.60 2.70 -7.33
C LEU A 195 -6.72 3.09 -5.85
N GLU A 196 -7.88 2.88 -5.27
CA GLU A 196 -8.21 3.18 -3.89
C GLU A 196 -7.38 2.31 -2.92
N SER A 197 -7.28 1.00 -3.18
CA SER A 197 -6.47 0.09 -2.36
C SER A 197 -4.97 0.42 -2.43
N ILE A 198 -4.47 0.79 -3.60
CA ILE A 198 -3.07 1.19 -3.76
C ILE A 198 -2.80 2.54 -3.07
N ARG A 199 -3.68 3.54 -3.17
CA ARG A 199 -3.54 4.79 -2.40
C ARG A 199 -3.53 4.54 -0.89
N LEU A 200 -4.36 3.62 -0.42
CA LEU A 200 -4.38 3.25 0.99
C LEU A 200 -3.08 2.55 1.39
N ALA A 201 -2.55 1.66 0.55
CA ALA A 201 -1.30 0.92 0.81
C ALA A 201 -0.13 1.86 1.14
N GLU A 202 0.01 2.95 0.40
CA GLU A 202 1.03 3.95 0.70
C GLU A 202 0.84 4.58 2.08
N ARG A 203 -0.41 4.88 2.45
CA ARG A 203 -0.71 5.49 3.76
C ARG A 203 -0.47 4.53 4.92
N VAL A 204 -0.61 3.22 4.72
CA VAL A 204 -0.46 2.22 5.77
C VAL A 204 0.91 1.54 5.82
N GLY A 205 1.91 2.08 5.14
CA GLY A 205 3.30 1.64 5.34
C GLY A 205 4.08 1.33 4.07
N SER A 206 3.42 0.99 2.97
CA SER A 206 4.12 0.57 1.74
C SER A 206 4.78 1.74 1.00
N ASN A 207 5.91 1.46 0.37
CA ASN A 207 6.60 2.38 -0.53
C ASN A 207 6.87 1.80 -1.92
N VAL A 208 6.47 0.55 -2.15
CA VAL A 208 6.37 -0.11 -3.45
C VAL A 208 5.03 -0.81 -3.53
N ALA A 209 4.42 -0.90 -4.71
CA ALA A 209 3.22 -1.68 -4.93
C ALA A 209 3.51 -2.84 -5.91
N GLU A 210 3.16 -4.05 -5.52
CA GLU A 210 2.98 -5.15 -6.44
C GLU A 210 1.54 -5.08 -6.98
N VAL A 211 1.39 -5.28 -8.30
CA VAL A 211 0.10 -5.22 -9.00
C VAL A 211 0.03 -6.24 -10.13
N ASP A 212 -1.13 -6.85 -10.29
CA ASP A 212 -1.39 -7.91 -11.27
C ASP A 212 -1.79 -7.35 -12.63
N VAL A 213 -1.10 -7.73 -13.68
CA VAL A 213 -1.33 -7.21 -15.03
C VAL A 213 -1.88 -8.29 -15.96
N ARG A 214 -3.07 -8.06 -16.49
CA ARG A 214 -3.68 -8.83 -17.58
C ARG A 214 -3.87 -7.99 -18.82
N ILE A 215 -4.32 -8.63 -19.88
CA ILE A 215 -4.53 -8.00 -21.18
C ILE A 215 -5.97 -8.18 -21.65
N THR A 216 -6.60 -7.12 -22.15
CA THR A 216 -7.91 -7.18 -22.80
C THR A 216 -7.80 -7.70 -24.23
N ARG A 217 -8.94 -8.04 -24.85
CA ARG A 217 -9.01 -8.49 -26.26
C ARG A 217 -8.39 -7.51 -27.25
N ASP A 218 -8.51 -6.23 -26.99
CA ASP A 218 -7.96 -5.14 -27.82
C ASP A 218 -6.56 -4.69 -27.40
N GLY A 219 -5.86 -5.48 -26.54
CA GLY A 219 -4.45 -5.31 -26.25
C GLY A 219 -4.12 -4.22 -25.21
N VAL A 220 -5.08 -3.83 -24.38
CA VAL A 220 -4.85 -2.87 -23.29
C VAL A 220 -4.52 -3.59 -21.99
N PRO A 221 -3.38 -3.29 -21.33
CA PRO A 221 -3.07 -3.82 -20.00
C PRO A 221 -4.00 -3.26 -18.93
N VAL A 222 -4.58 -4.13 -18.10
CA VAL A 222 -5.50 -3.80 -17.01
C VAL A 222 -5.09 -4.49 -15.72
N MET A 223 -5.49 -3.91 -14.59
CA MET A 223 -5.19 -4.44 -13.26
C MET A 223 -6.20 -5.52 -12.90
N PHE A 224 -5.80 -6.79 -12.89
CA PHE A 224 -6.66 -7.89 -12.46
C PHE A 224 -5.86 -9.18 -12.25
N HIS A 225 -6.10 -9.90 -11.15
CA HIS A 225 -5.36 -11.12 -10.82
C HIS A 225 -5.82 -12.34 -11.64
N ASP A 226 -7.12 -12.67 -11.60
CA ASP A 226 -7.65 -13.89 -12.18
C ASP A 226 -7.88 -13.79 -13.70
N PRO A 227 -7.82 -14.90 -14.47
CA PRO A 227 -8.24 -14.86 -15.86
C PRO A 227 -9.74 -14.56 -16.00
N GLY A 228 -10.57 -15.04 -15.07
CA GLY A 228 -12.03 -15.00 -15.11
C GLY A 228 -12.61 -13.92 -14.19
N LEU A 229 -13.67 -13.29 -14.66
CA LEU A 229 -14.45 -12.29 -13.96
C LEU A 229 -15.47 -12.97 -13.04
N SER A 230 -15.01 -13.43 -11.87
CA SER A 230 -15.88 -14.08 -10.88
C SER A 230 -16.69 -13.08 -10.07
N ARG A 231 -17.93 -13.45 -9.69
CA ARG A 231 -18.81 -12.60 -8.86
C ARG A 231 -18.29 -12.35 -7.43
N SER A 232 -17.32 -13.09 -6.99
CA SER A 232 -16.62 -12.83 -5.72
C SER A 232 -15.66 -11.65 -5.80
N LEU A 233 -15.17 -11.33 -7.00
CA LEU A 233 -14.18 -10.28 -7.25
C LEU A 233 -14.80 -9.03 -7.89
N VAL A 234 -15.82 -9.23 -8.74
CA VAL A 234 -16.42 -8.15 -9.52
C VAL A 234 -17.95 -8.19 -9.48
N ARG A 235 -18.56 -7.04 -9.77
CA ARG A 235 -20.00 -6.85 -9.94
C ARG A 235 -20.32 -6.21 -11.29
N GLY A 236 -21.56 -6.34 -11.74
CA GLY A 236 -22.08 -5.82 -13.01
C GLY A 236 -22.92 -6.86 -13.74
N LEU A 237 -23.99 -6.43 -14.39
CA LEU A 237 -24.95 -7.33 -15.07
C LEU A 237 -24.32 -8.12 -16.21
N PHE A 238 -23.40 -7.52 -16.94
CA PHE A 238 -22.71 -8.12 -18.09
C PHE A 238 -21.23 -8.43 -17.81
N CYS A 239 -20.82 -8.33 -16.53
CA CYS A 239 -19.46 -8.66 -16.11
C CYS A 239 -19.33 -10.16 -15.90
N ASN A 240 -18.90 -10.87 -16.94
CA ASN A 240 -18.65 -12.32 -16.91
C ASN A 240 -17.69 -12.72 -18.04
N GLY A 241 -17.19 -13.98 -18.00
CA GLY A 241 -16.19 -14.50 -18.94
C GLY A 241 -14.75 -14.22 -18.46
N ASN A 242 -13.82 -14.12 -19.38
CA ASN A 242 -12.43 -13.80 -19.07
C ASN A 242 -12.12 -12.35 -19.44
N VAL A 243 -11.13 -11.76 -18.78
CA VAL A 243 -10.62 -10.43 -19.10
C VAL A 243 -10.23 -10.32 -20.57
N ALA A 244 -9.56 -11.36 -21.11
CA ALA A 244 -9.11 -11.41 -22.50
C ALA A 244 -10.25 -11.52 -23.54
N ASP A 245 -11.48 -11.81 -23.13
CA ASP A 245 -12.64 -11.89 -24.03
C ASP A 245 -13.31 -10.54 -24.27
N LEU A 246 -13.00 -9.53 -23.43
CA LEU A 246 -13.58 -8.21 -23.46
C LEU A 246 -12.59 -7.16 -23.98
N SER A 247 -13.07 -6.19 -24.75
CA SER A 247 -12.31 -4.96 -24.98
C SER A 247 -12.24 -4.13 -23.70
N VAL A 248 -11.31 -3.21 -23.61
CA VAL A 248 -11.21 -2.30 -22.46
C VAL A 248 -12.50 -1.50 -22.27
N ALA A 249 -13.15 -1.06 -23.34
CA ALA A 249 -14.43 -0.33 -23.26
C ALA A 249 -15.57 -1.19 -22.70
N GLU A 250 -15.67 -2.47 -23.10
CA GLU A 250 -16.64 -3.42 -22.55
C GLU A 250 -16.35 -3.71 -21.07
N LEU A 251 -15.08 -3.94 -20.71
CA LEU A 251 -14.68 -4.21 -19.34
C LEU A 251 -15.02 -3.02 -18.40
N LEU A 252 -14.57 -1.81 -18.74
CA LEU A 252 -14.80 -0.61 -17.94
C LEU A 252 -16.26 -0.17 -17.91
N GLY A 253 -17.03 -0.48 -18.96
CA GLY A 253 -18.46 -0.16 -19.05
C GLY A 253 -19.35 -1.14 -18.31
N SER A 254 -18.92 -2.40 -18.12
CA SER A 254 -19.75 -3.49 -17.58
C SER A 254 -19.34 -3.98 -16.21
N CYS A 255 -18.08 -3.76 -15.81
CA CYS A 255 -17.49 -4.31 -14.60
C CYS A 255 -17.06 -3.25 -13.62
N GLU A 256 -17.25 -3.55 -12.36
CA GLU A 256 -16.67 -2.86 -11.21
C GLU A 256 -16.10 -3.92 -10.26
N TYR A 257 -15.09 -3.55 -9.49
CA TYR A 257 -14.66 -4.37 -8.37
C TYR A 257 -15.74 -4.50 -7.30
N ARG A 258 -15.53 -5.42 -6.35
CA ARG A 258 -16.52 -5.76 -5.31
C ARG A 258 -17.05 -4.55 -4.56
N TYR A 259 -16.19 -3.60 -4.20
CA TYR A 259 -16.58 -2.39 -3.46
C TYR A 259 -17.02 -1.23 -4.38
N GLY A 260 -17.07 -1.42 -5.70
CA GLY A 260 -17.61 -0.48 -6.66
C GLY A 260 -16.61 0.36 -7.42
N GLU A 261 -15.36 0.12 -7.21
CA GLU A 261 -14.30 0.81 -7.92
C GLU A 261 -14.22 0.29 -9.37
N LYS A 262 -13.78 1.14 -10.27
CA LYS A 262 -13.51 0.72 -11.65
C LYS A 262 -12.22 -0.12 -11.71
N ILE A 263 -12.20 -1.10 -12.61
CA ILE A 263 -10.97 -1.85 -12.92
C ILE A 263 -10.04 -0.89 -13.67
N PRO A 264 -8.88 -0.49 -13.13
CA PRO A 264 -8.04 0.49 -13.81
C PRO A 264 -7.22 -0.16 -14.91
N THR A 265 -6.83 0.65 -15.91
CA THR A 265 -5.75 0.27 -16.82
C THR A 265 -4.40 0.41 -16.12
N LEU A 266 -3.36 -0.26 -16.63
CA LEU A 266 -2.00 -0.10 -16.11
C LEU A 266 -1.53 1.37 -16.23
N GLU A 267 -1.88 2.07 -17.30
CA GLU A 267 -1.52 3.48 -17.46
C GLU A 267 -2.14 4.35 -16.34
N GLN A 268 -3.42 4.15 -16.01
CA GLN A 268 -4.08 4.86 -14.90
C GLN A 268 -3.41 4.53 -13.56
N MET A 269 -3.05 3.27 -13.31
CA MET A 269 -2.37 2.83 -12.10
C MET A 269 -0.99 3.49 -11.95
N LEU A 270 -0.15 3.43 -12.98
CA LEU A 270 1.17 4.04 -12.97
C LEU A 270 1.11 5.56 -12.80
N ARG A 271 0.17 6.24 -13.49
CA ARG A 271 -0.04 7.69 -13.32
C ARG A 271 -0.42 8.03 -11.89
N MET A 272 -1.38 7.32 -11.32
CA MET A 272 -1.78 7.53 -9.92
C MET A 272 -0.60 7.36 -8.97
N MET A 273 0.20 6.28 -9.13
CA MET A 273 1.38 6.05 -8.28
C MET A 273 2.39 7.18 -8.37
N VAL A 274 2.67 7.69 -9.57
CA VAL A 274 3.66 8.76 -9.78
C VAL A 274 3.15 10.11 -9.31
N ASP A 275 1.90 10.47 -9.64
CA ASP A 275 1.42 11.84 -9.46
C ASP A 275 0.71 12.05 -8.12
N GLU A 276 0.08 11.00 -7.55
CA GLU A 276 -0.75 11.13 -6.36
C GLU A 276 -0.15 10.49 -5.09
N THR A 277 0.92 9.68 -5.21
CA THR A 277 1.55 8.99 -4.07
C THR A 277 3.05 9.25 -3.97
N GLU A 278 3.68 8.73 -2.92
CA GLU A 278 5.13 8.74 -2.73
C GLU A 278 5.76 7.35 -2.98
N PHE A 279 5.07 6.45 -3.67
CA PHE A 279 5.66 5.16 -4.03
C PHE A 279 7.00 5.32 -4.75
N GLU A 280 7.99 4.53 -4.36
CA GLU A 280 9.31 4.49 -4.98
C GLU A 280 9.36 3.55 -6.18
N GLY A 281 8.35 2.69 -6.35
CA GLY A 281 8.28 1.77 -7.48
C GLY A 281 7.02 0.94 -7.56
N ALA A 282 6.97 0.15 -8.64
CA ALA A 282 5.94 -0.86 -8.88
C ALA A 282 6.57 -2.19 -9.34
N TYR A 283 6.09 -3.26 -8.75
CA TYR A 283 6.33 -4.64 -9.15
C TYR A 283 5.15 -5.06 -10.03
N LEU A 284 5.36 -5.19 -11.34
CA LEU A 284 4.31 -5.48 -12.30
C LEU A 284 4.25 -7.00 -12.57
N ASP A 285 3.40 -7.71 -11.84
CA ASP A 285 3.22 -9.16 -12.02
C ASP A 285 2.47 -9.46 -13.32
N MET A 286 3.23 -9.90 -14.34
CA MET A 286 2.68 -10.26 -15.64
C MET A 286 1.98 -11.61 -15.58
N LYS A 287 0.66 -11.60 -15.53
CA LYS A 287 -0.15 -12.84 -15.48
C LYS A 287 -0.22 -13.60 -16.82
N VAL A 288 0.15 -12.97 -17.92
CA VAL A 288 0.14 -13.55 -19.28
C VAL A 288 1.20 -12.92 -20.16
N GLY A 289 1.80 -13.68 -21.08
CA GLY A 289 2.82 -13.18 -22.00
C GLY A 289 2.34 -12.05 -22.89
N GLY A 290 1.07 -12.06 -23.30
CA GLY A 290 0.48 -11.00 -24.13
C GLY A 290 0.47 -9.61 -23.51
N ALA A 291 0.58 -9.50 -22.18
CA ALA A 291 0.63 -8.23 -21.48
C ALA A 291 2.03 -7.58 -21.49
N VAL A 292 3.10 -8.35 -21.72
CA VAL A 292 4.50 -7.91 -21.54
C VAL A 292 4.88 -6.75 -22.44
N LEU A 293 4.71 -6.86 -23.76
CA LEU A 293 5.12 -5.80 -24.70
C LEU A 293 4.32 -4.49 -24.51
N PRO A 294 2.96 -4.50 -24.43
CA PRO A 294 2.23 -3.27 -24.18
C PRO A 294 2.59 -2.61 -22.84
N SER A 295 2.78 -3.40 -21.78
CA SER A 295 3.19 -2.88 -20.47
C SER A 295 4.60 -2.30 -20.53
N SER A 296 5.53 -2.97 -21.20
CA SER A 296 6.91 -2.48 -21.39
C SER A 296 6.96 -1.14 -22.13
N ARG A 297 6.10 -0.93 -23.12
CA ARG A 297 5.99 0.36 -23.82
C ARG A 297 5.45 1.47 -22.91
N LEU A 298 4.46 1.17 -22.06
CA LEU A 298 3.94 2.13 -21.09
C LEU A 298 5.01 2.52 -20.06
N VAL A 299 5.76 1.55 -19.54
CA VAL A 299 6.85 1.81 -18.58
C VAL A 299 7.98 2.61 -19.24
N ALA A 300 8.38 2.27 -20.47
CA ALA A 300 9.41 3.01 -21.20
C ALA A 300 9.00 4.48 -21.40
N LYS A 301 7.76 4.73 -21.84
CA LYS A 301 7.20 6.07 -21.98
C LYS A 301 7.19 6.83 -20.65
N LEU A 302 6.77 6.19 -19.56
CA LEU A 302 6.79 6.79 -18.24
C LEU A 302 8.20 7.16 -17.79
N ASN A 303 9.19 6.28 -18.04
CA ASN A 303 10.60 6.56 -17.71
C ASN A 303 11.16 7.76 -18.48
N GLU A 304 10.79 7.92 -19.76
CA GLU A 304 11.17 9.11 -20.56
C GLU A 304 10.56 10.39 -19.97
N GLU A 305 9.28 10.35 -19.58
CA GLU A 305 8.61 11.49 -18.97
C GLU A 305 9.21 11.85 -17.60
N LEU A 306 9.56 10.84 -16.77
CA LEU A 306 10.23 11.05 -15.49
C LEU A 306 11.64 11.60 -15.67
N ALA A 307 12.40 11.10 -16.67
CA ALA A 307 13.71 11.62 -16.97
C ALA A 307 13.65 13.09 -17.40
N ALA A 308 12.67 13.45 -18.22
CA ALA A 308 12.44 14.83 -18.63
C ALA A 308 12.07 15.73 -17.43
N ARG A 309 11.17 15.25 -16.54
CA ARG A 309 10.79 15.95 -15.32
C ARG A 309 11.99 16.18 -14.38
N ASN A 310 12.80 15.14 -14.15
CA ASN A 310 13.96 15.21 -13.26
C ASN A 310 15.18 15.95 -13.86
N SER A 311 15.11 16.37 -15.11
CA SER A 311 16.16 17.14 -15.79
C SER A 311 15.81 18.61 -16.00
N ASP A 312 14.61 19.05 -15.61
CA ASP A 312 14.26 20.46 -15.61
C ASP A 312 14.88 21.18 -14.40
N ASP A 313 14.76 22.51 -14.36
CA ASP A 313 15.34 23.32 -13.29
C ASP A 313 14.46 23.40 -12.03
N ASP A 314 13.39 22.60 -11.94
CA ASP A 314 12.47 22.56 -10.82
C ASP A 314 12.60 21.30 -9.96
N PRO A 315 13.49 21.29 -8.94
CA PRO A 315 13.67 20.12 -8.09
C PRO A 315 12.44 19.77 -7.22
N THR A 316 11.42 20.64 -7.18
CA THR A 316 10.21 20.38 -6.39
C THR A 316 9.29 19.34 -7.04
N ASN A 317 9.46 19.09 -8.33
CA ASN A 317 8.73 18.10 -9.10
C ASN A 317 9.51 16.80 -9.35
N ASP A 318 10.79 16.73 -8.94
CA ASP A 318 11.64 15.54 -9.08
C ASP A 318 10.95 14.32 -8.51
N ARG A 319 10.96 13.23 -9.29
CA ARG A 319 10.27 11.99 -8.93
C ARG A 319 11.12 10.76 -9.22
N ARG A 320 11.54 10.08 -8.17
CA ARG A 320 12.19 8.76 -8.27
C ARG A 320 11.10 7.70 -8.22
N PHE A 321 10.98 6.95 -9.31
CA PHE A 321 10.03 5.84 -9.40
C PHE A 321 10.57 4.80 -10.39
N THR A 322 10.49 3.53 -10.04
CA THR A 322 10.93 2.42 -10.89
C THR A 322 9.82 1.39 -11.01
N ALA A 323 9.28 1.19 -12.21
CA ALA A 323 8.40 0.06 -12.49
C ALA A 323 9.20 -1.07 -13.15
N ALA A 324 9.13 -2.28 -12.59
CA ALA A 324 9.83 -3.45 -13.09
C ALA A 324 8.84 -4.51 -13.61
N ILE A 325 9.12 -5.05 -14.80
CA ILE A 325 8.36 -6.16 -15.38
C ILE A 325 8.76 -7.45 -14.68
N ALA A 326 7.82 -8.07 -13.98
CA ALA A 326 8.06 -9.33 -13.28
C ALA A 326 7.91 -10.52 -14.23
N ILE A 327 8.94 -11.35 -14.26
CA ILE A 327 9.02 -12.55 -15.08
C ILE A 327 8.75 -13.75 -14.18
N THR A 328 7.48 -14.18 -14.20
CA THR A 328 6.89 -15.13 -13.24
C THR A 328 6.69 -16.53 -13.82
N THR A 329 6.73 -16.70 -15.13
CA THR A 329 6.56 -17.99 -15.84
C THR A 329 7.45 -18.08 -17.07
N ASP A 330 7.62 -19.27 -17.63
CA ASP A 330 8.34 -19.46 -18.90
C ASP A 330 7.67 -18.74 -20.07
N GLU A 331 6.32 -18.72 -20.12
CA GLU A 331 5.57 -17.95 -21.12
C GLU A 331 5.89 -16.46 -21.05
N VAL A 332 5.90 -15.89 -19.85
CA VAL A 332 6.23 -14.47 -19.63
C VAL A 332 7.70 -14.21 -19.98
N ARG A 333 8.60 -15.14 -19.68
CA ARG A 333 10.03 -15.01 -20.06
C ARG A 333 10.22 -14.96 -21.56
N ASP A 334 9.60 -15.86 -22.30
CA ASP A 334 9.69 -15.90 -23.76
C ASP A 334 9.10 -14.63 -24.38
N ALA A 335 7.97 -14.14 -23.84
CA ALA A 335 7.37 -12.87 -24.23
C ALA A 335 8.27 -11.68 -23.88
N TRP A 336 8.96 -11.71 -22.75
CA TRP A 336 9.94 -10.69 -22.34
C TRP A 336 11.12 -10.60 -23.32
N HIS A 337 11.71 -11.76 -23.69
CA HIS A 337 12.81 -11.77 -24.67
C HIS A 337 12.37 -11.20 -26.02
N ALA A 338 11.17 -11.56 -26.49
CA ALA A 338 10.60 -11.01 -27.72
C ALA A 338 10.36 -9.49 -27.62
N ALA A 339 9.78 -9.03 -26.51
CA ALA A 339 9.54 -7.62 -26.25
C ALA A 339 10.84 -6.82 -26.17
N LYS A 340 11.84 -7.33 -25.43
CA LYS A 340 13.19 -6.73 -25.32
C LYS A 340 13.83 -6.54 -26.71
N ALA A 341 13.83 -7.57 -27.55
CA ALA A 341 14.36 -7.50 -28.90
C ALA A 341 13.61 -6.49 -29.78
N GLN A 342 12.29 -6.43 -29.68
CA GLN A 342 11.46 -5.50 -30.44
C GLN A 342 11.70 -4.03 -30.01
N LEU A 343 11.70 -3.75 -28.70
CA LEU A 343 11.97 -2.40 -28.17
C LEU A 343 13.36 -1.92 -28.59
N GLN A 344 14.39 -2.78 -28.52
CA GLN A 344 15.73 -2.47 -28.95
C GLN A 344 15.80 -2.15 -30.47
N ALA A 345 15.09 -2.92 -31.30
CA ALA A 345 15.01 -2.66 -32.74
C ALA A 345 14.32 -1.34 -33.08
N GLU A 346 13.40 -0.90 -32.23
CA GLU A 346 12.68 0.38 -32.34
C GLU A 346 13.45 1.56 -31.69
N GLY A 347 14.58 1.32 -31.05
CA GLY A 347 15.37 2.34 -30.33
C GLY A 347 14.72 2.80 -29.01
N ILE A 348 13.81 2.01 -28.46
CA ILE A 348 13.14 2.28 -27.18
C ILE A 348 13.94 1.68 -26.04
N THR A 349 14.14 2.45 -24.97
CA THR A 349 14.82 1.95 -23.76
C THR A 349 14.03 0.81 -23.14
N VAL A 350 14.67 -0.34 -22.97
CA VAL A 350 14.05 -1.51 -22.32
C VAL A 350 13.80 -1.21 -20.83
N PRO A 351 12.58 -1.37 -20.32
CA PRO A 351 12.30 -1.12 -18.91
C PRO A 351 13.00 -2.14 -17.99
N PRO A 352 13.16 -1.85 -16.71
CA PRO A 352 13.67 -2.79 -15.72
C PRO A 352 12.86 -4.08 -15.66
N CYS A 353 13.52 -5.21 -15.34
CA CYS A 353 12.90 -6.51 -15.10
C CYS A 353 13.26 -7.05 -13.71
N LEU A 354 12.50 -8.04 -13.26
CA LEU A 354 12.81 -8.89 -12.13
C LEU A 354 12.46 -10.34 -12.44
N PHE A 355 13.12 -11.28 -11.76
CA PHE A 355 12.83 -12.70 -11.83
C PHE A 355 12.43 -13.25 -10.47
N GLU A 356 11.49 -14.22 -10.43
CA GLU A 356 11.06 -14.84 -9.20
C GLU A 356 11.81 -16.13 -8.84
N TYR A 357 12.29 -16.89 -9.85
CA TYR A 357 12.75 -18.25 -9.61
C TYR A 357 14.25 -18.36 -9.35
N ASP A 358 15.07 -18.04 -10.34
CA ASP A 358 16.51 -18.30 -10.31
C ASP A 358 17.31 -17.00 -10.16
N PRO A 359 18.02 -16.81 -9.05
CA PRO A 359 18.82 -15.62 -8.85
C PRO A 359 19.92 -15.45 -9.91
N ASN A 360 20.40 -16.53 -10.55
CA ASN A 360 21.36 -16.44 -11.64
C ASN A 360 20.77 -15.80 -12.89
N LEU A 361 19.47 -15.95 -13.14
CA LEU A 361 18.77 -15.29 -14.24
C LEU A 361 18.69 -13.76 -14.01
N VAL A 362 18.50 -13.32 -12.77
CA VAL A 362 18.56 -11.88 -12.43
C VAL A 362 19.88 -11.29 -12.89
N ILE A 363 20.98 -11.97 -12.60
CA ILE A 363 22.35 -11.53 -12.94
C ILE A 363 22.59 -11.60 -14.44
N SER A 364 22.29 -12.71 -15.08
CA SER A 364 22.58 -12.93 -16.51
C SER A 364 21.72 -12.07 -17.45
N GLU A 365 20.49 -11.75 -17.06
CA GLU A 365 19.58 -10.89 -17.81
C GLU A 365 19.74 -9.41 -17.48
N GLY A 366 20.48 -9.07 -16.41
CA GLY A 366 20.66 -7.69 -15.96
C GLY A 366 19.40 -7.10 -15.34
N CYS A 367 18.59 -7.93 -14.68
CA CYS A 367 17.39 -7.47 -13.97
C CYS A 367 17.73 -6.77 -12.66
N VAL A 368 16.85 -5.88 -12.21
CA VAL A 368 17.09 -5.03 -11.03
C VAL A 368 16.70 -5.71 -9.71
N ALA A 369 15.93 -6.80 -9.79
CA ALA A 369 15.45 -7.47 -8.57
C ALA A 369 15.27 -8.98 -8.76
N TRP A 370 15.40 -9.69 -7.64
CA TRP A 370 15.01 -11.08 -7.44
C TRP A 370 13.81 -11.14 -6.49
N GLY A 371 12.73 -11.82 -6.90
CA GLY A 371 11.49 -11.97 -6.15
C GLY A 371 11.24 -13.43 -5.74
N PRO A 372 11.98 -14.02 -4.79
CA PRO A 372 11.77 -15.42 -4.42
C PRO A 372 10.54 -15.63 -3.53
N THR A 373 9.90 -16.81 -3.68
CA THR A 373 8.88 -17.24 -2.73
C THR A 373 9.52 -17.52 -1.35
N TRP A 374 8.84 -17.08 -0.30
CA TRP A 374 9.29 -17.32 1.09
C TRP A 374 9.33 -18.80 1.47
N THR A 375 8.51 -19.65 0.81
CA THR A 375 8.46 -21.08 1.06
C THR A 375 9.77 -21.82 0.71
N ALA A 376 10.65 -21.18 -0.05
CA ALA A 376 11.99 -21.70 -0.34
C ALA A 376 13.02 -21.37 0.77
N GLY A 377 12.58 -20.72 1.88
CA GLY A 377 13.44 -20.29 2.98
C GLY A 377 14.09 -18.93 2.75
N SER A 378 14.83 -18.44 3.73
CA SER A 378 15.44 -17.10 3.74
C SER A 378 16.63 -16.91 2.79
N GLN A 379 17.27 -17.99 2.36
CA GLN A 379 18.32 -18.05 1.33
C GLN A 379 19.40 -16.94 1.41
N PRO A 380 20.06 -16.72 2.56
CA PRO A 380 20.96 -15.58 2.75
C PRO A 380 22.12 -15.51 1.74
N ASP A 381 22.66 -16.64 1.31
CA ASP A 381 23.76 -16.70 0.33
C ASP A 381 23.30 -16.19 -1.04
N ASN A 382 22.07 -16.55 -1.49
CA ASN A 382 21.50 -16.05 -2.74
C ASN A 382 21.17 -14.56 -2.64
N VAL A 383 20.65 -14.10 -1.50
CA VAL A 383 20.41 -12.67 -1.24
C VAL A 383 21.72 -11.88 -1.33
N GLN A 384 22.78 -12.38 -0.74
CA GLN A 384 24.10 -11.76 -0.81
C GLN A 384 24.65 -11.74 -2.25
N MET A 385 24.56 -12.86 -2.97
CA MET A 385 25.00 -12.97 -4.36
C MET A 385 24.28 -11.95 -5.27
N VAL A 386 22.94 -11.86 -5.16
CA VAL A 386 22.13 -10.90 -5.93
C VAL A 386 22.54 -9.45 -5.62
N ARG A 387 22.77 -9.14 -4.35
CA ARG A 387 23.20 -7.82 -3.89
C ARG A 387 24.57 -7.44 -4.43
N GLU A 388 25.56 -8.36 -4.42
CA GLU A 388 26.90 -8.14 -4.98
C GLU A 388 26.90 -7.79 -6.48
N HIS A 389 25.85 -8.21 -7.18
CA HIS A 389 25.63 -7.87 -8.59
C HIS A 389 24.75 -6.60 -8.80
N GLY A 390 24.45 -5.86 -7.73
CA GLY A 390 23.74 -4.59 -7.80
C GLY A 390 22.23 -4.70 -7.89
N ALA A 391 21.66 -5.92 -7.75
CA ALA A 391 20.21 -6.12 -7.69
C ALA A 391 19.71 -6.24 -6.25
N ILE A 392 18.40 -6.09 -6.07
CA ILE A 392 17.72 -6.20 -4.76
C ILE A 392 16.99 -7.53 -4.63
N THR A 393 16.65 -7.91 -3.39
CA THR A 393 15.80 -9.07 -3.11
C THR A 393 14.53 -8.65 -2.41
N ILE A 394 13.37 -9.07 -2.92
CA ILE A 394 12.03 -8.82 -2.37
C ILE A 394 11.29 -10.15 -2.26
N PHE A 395 11.12 -10.69 -1.06
CA PHE A 395 10.41 -11.95 -0.82
C PHE A 395 8.89 -11.79 -0.92
N TRP A 396 8.18 -12.81 -1.40
CA TRP A 396 6.71 -12.83 -1.52
C TRP A 396 6.09 -14.17 -1.10
N THR A 397 4.82 -14.23 -0.64
CA THR A 397 4.11 -13.18 0.08
C THR A 397 4.15 -13.53 1.56
N ILE A 398 4.64 -12.66 2.41
CA ILE A 398 4.78 -12.95 3.84
C ILE A 398 3.80 -12.10 4.63
N ASN A 399 2.79 -12.75 5.26
CA ASN A 399 1.74 -12.08 6.03
C ASN A 399 1.80 -12.38 7.53
N GLN A 400 2.54 -13.42 7.94
CA GLN A 400 2.72 -13.76 9.34
C GLN A 400 3.90 -13.00 9.93
N SER A 401 3.66 -12.31 11.05
CA SER A 401 4.67 -11.49 11.72
C SER A 401 5.93 -12.26 12.13
N ASP A 402 5.80 -13.54 12.53
CA ASP A 402 6.95 -14.34 12.92
C ASP A 402 7.86 -14.68 11.73
N PHE A 403 7.28 -14.98 10.56
CA PHE A 403 8.08 -15.15 9.34
C PHE A 403 8.70 -13.83 8.88
N MET A 404 7.99 -12.69 8.99
CA MET A 404 8.60 -11.38 8.71
C MET A 404 9.83 -11.15 9.58
N LYS A 405 9.74 -11.42 10.90
CA LYS A 405 10.87 -11.30 11.84
C LYS A 405 12.05 -12.16 11.42
N ASP A 406 11.78 -13.44 11.12
CA ASP A 406 12.83 -14.39 10.71
C ASP A 406 13.55 -13.91 9.45
N PHE A 407 12.81 -13.49 8.42
CA PHE A 407 13.40 -13.03 7.15
C PHE A 407 14.16 -11.72 7.31
N LEU A 408 13.65 -10.75 8.07
CA LEU A 408 14.32 -9.49 8.38
C LEU A 408 15.65 -9.68 9.10
N GLN A 409 15.77 -10.73 9.93
CA GLN A 409 16.96 -11.00 10.73
C GLN A 409 17.97 -11.92 10.01
N GLN A 410 17.48 -12.94 9.29
CA GLN A 410 18.35 -13.98 8.72
C GLN A 410 18.87 -13.63 7.33
N ALA A 411 18.01 -13.04 6.47
CA ALA A 411 18.35 -12.75 5.09
C ALA A 411 18.72 -11.29 4.84
N VAL A 412 18.24 -10.38 5.68
CA VAL A 412 18.41 -8.92 5.49
C VAL A 412 18.01 -8.51 4.05
N PRO A 413 16.79 -8.84 3.60
CA PRO A 413 16.37 -8.54 2.25
C PRO A 413 16.16 -7.03 2.05
N ASN A 414 16.12 -6.58 0.81
CA ASN A 414 15.76 -5.21 0.49
C ASN A 414 14.25 -4.96 0.60
N GLY A 415 13.42 -6.02 0.62
CA GLY A 415 11.98 -5.85 0.79
C GLY A 415 11.20 -7.14 0.99
N ILE A 416 9.95 -6.99 1.32
CA ILE A 416 8.96 -8.07 1.45
C ILE A 416 7.64 -7.59 0.83
N ILE A 417 7.01 -8.45 0.02
CA ILE A 417 5.64 -8.27 -0.46
C ILE A 417 4.69 -8.81 0.61
N THR A 418 3.74 -7.99 1.03
CA THR A 418 2.80 -8.33 2.10
C THR A 418 1.46 -7.61 1.96
N GLY A 419 0.39 -8.23 2.44
CA GLY A 419 -0.88 -7.55 2.73
C GLY A 419 -0.93 -6.95 4.15
N ARG A 420 0.20 -6.94 4.88
CA ARG A 420 0.32 -6.49 6.29
C ARG A 420 1.37 -5.39 6.42
N ALA A 421 1.23 -4.33 5.62
CA ALA A 421 2.22 -3.27 5.51
C ALA A 421 2.50 -2.57 6.85
N SER A 422 1.48 -2.25 7.65
CA SER A 422 1.67 -1.64 8.97
C SER A 422 2.57 -2.49 9.87
N THR A 423 2.27 -3.79 9.95
CA THR A 423 3.08 -4.75 10.71
C THR A 423 4.51 -4.83 10.19
N LEU A 424 4.70 -4.95 8.86
CA LEU A 424 6.02 -5.07 8.27
C LEU A 424 6.87 -3.83 8.53
N PHE A 425 6.29 -2.63 8.32
CA PHE A 425 7.01 -1.38 8.58
C PHE A 425 7.45 -1.26 10.04
N TYR A 426 6.53 -1.55 10.98
CA TYR A 426 6.85 -1.52 12.41
C TYR A 426 7.96 -2.52 12.78
N LEU A 427 7.87 -3.76 12.29
CA LEU A 427 8.88 -4.79 12.54
C LEU A 427 10.26 -4.41 11.95
N TYR A 428 10.29 -3.85 10.74
CA TYR A 428 11.53 -3.33 10.17
C TYR A 428 12.14 -2.25 11.07
N GLN A 429 11.34 -1.30 11.56
CA GLN A 429 11.80 -0.21 12.41
C GLN A 429 12.30 -0.69 13.78
N THR A 430 11.70 -1.74 14.34
CA THR A 430 12.06 -2.26 15.65
C THR A 430 13.22 -3.25 15.61
N MET A 431 13.21 -4.21 14.70
CA MET A 431 14.15 -5.33 14.66
C MET A 431 14.87 -5.57 13.35
N GLY A 432 14.42 -4.99 12.23
CA GLY A 432 15.07 -5.14 10.93
C GLY A 432 16.49 -4.58 10.92
N THR A 433 17.39 -5.19 10.15
CA THR A 433 18.69 -4.63 9.81
C THR A 433 18.55 -3.78 8.56
N VAL A 434 19.14 -2.57 8.54
CA VAL A 434 19.13 -1.73 7.33
C VAL A 434 19.97 -2.42 6.26
N PRO A 435 19.37 -2.84 5.13
CA PRO A 435 20.14 -3.44 4.05
C PRO A 435 21.01 -2.38 3.37
N PRO A 436 22.15 -2.76 2.77
CA PRO A 436 22.92 -1.86 1.93
C PRO A 436 22.07 -1.28 0.80
N ARG A 437 22.35 -0.06 0.38
CA ARG A 437 21.70 0.51 -0.81
C ARG A 437 22.02 -0.32 -2.05
N PRO A 438 21.05 -0.53 -2.96
CA PRO A 438 21.33 -1.17 -4.25
C PRO A 438 22.46 -0.44 -4.98
N GLY A 439 23.44 -1.19 -5.47
CA GLY A 439 24.57 -0.65 -6.21
C GLY A 439 25.64 0.10 -5.38
N ALA A 440 25.55 0.13 -4.06
CA ALA A 440 26.65 0.58 -3.21
C ALA A 440 27.72 -0.52 -3.17
N THR A 441 28.88 -0.27 -3.74
CA THR A 441 30.09 -1.05 -3.45
C THR A 441 30.58 -0.62 -2.08
N GLU A 442 30.79 -1.57 -1.17
CA GLU A 442 31.47 -1.32 0.12
C GLU A 442 32.86 -0.70 -0.08
#